data_bd78fd17f1ac9a019d1e2b1383678859
#
_entry.id   bd78fd17f1ac9a019d1e2b1383678859
#
_cell.length_a   1.000
_cell.length_b   1.000
_cell.length_c   1.000
_cell.angle_alpha   90.00
_cell.angle_beta   90.00
_cell.angle_gamma   90.00
#
_symmetry.space_group_name_H-M   'P 1'
#
loop_
_entity.id
_entity.type
_entity.pdbx_description
1 polymer ?
#
loop_
_entity_poly.entity_id
_entity_poly.type
_entity_poly.pdbx_seq_one_letter_code
_entity_poly.pdbx_strand_id
1 'polypeptide(L)'
;NAGYAVWRECIAEIIAIELDDNCKIVPLKKKADVLRQLKSEIEPVDGKLAVSEILTAIMTSSEIEASQTWEEAETAIQSLNLFDTPPEMDLFRLVYAQLRTTFLEVDVGFIHELGYLYLNVLSMAVIRNLRQH
;
A
#
# COMPACT_ATOMS: atom_id res chain seq x y z
N ASN A 1 -4.45 -9.88 -14.61
CA ASN A 1 -3.65 -10.16 -13.43
C ASN A 1 -3.93 -9.12 -12.35
N ALA A 2 -4.23 -9.58 -11.13
CA ALA A 2 -4.56 -8.72 -10.01
C ALA A 2 -3.40 -7.77 -9.65
N GLY A 3 -2.17 -8.28 -9.70
CA GLY A 3 -0.98 -7.45 -9.42
C GLY A 3 -0.85 -6.29 -10.38
N TYR A 4 -1.08 -6.54 -11.66
CA TYR A 4 -1.05 -5.49 -12.67
C TYR A 4 -2.13 -4.42 -12.41
N ALA A 5 -3.34 -4.85 -12.07
CA ALA A 5 -4.44 -3.92 -11.81
C ALA A 5 -4.15 -3.04 -10.58
N VAL A 6 -3.65 -3.63 -9.50
CA VAL A 6 -3.28 -2.89 -8.30
C VAL A 6 -2.16 -1.89 -8.61
N TRP A 7 -1.12 -2.33 -9.32
CA TRP A 7 0.00 -1.46 -9.66
C TRP A 7 -0.44 -0.30 -10.56
N ARG A 8 -1.22 -0.57 -11.59
CA ARG A 8 -1.68 0.46 -12.53
C ARG A 8 -2.45 1.57 -11.81
N GLU A 9 -3.38 1.21 -10.93
CA GLU A 9 -4.16 2.20 -10.17
C GLU A 9 -3.27 2.98 -9.21
N CYS A 10 -2.39 2.28 -8.48
CA CYS A 10 -1.49 2.88 -7.51
C CYS A 10 -0.53 3.87 -8.18
N ILE A 11 0.16 3.45 -9.25
CA ILE A 11 1.18 4.29 -9.88
C ILE A 11 0.57 5.51 -10.56
N ALA A 12 -0.61 5.37 -11.16
CA ALA A 12 -1.30 6.49 -11.78
C ALA A 12 -1.61 7.59 -10.75
N GLU A 13 -2.08 7.20 -9.57
CA GLU A 13 -2.39 8.15 -8.50
C GLU A 13 -1.13 8.77 -7.90
N ILE A 14 -0.08 7.99 -7.68
CA ILE A 14 1.19 8.50 -7.16
C ILE A 14 1.76 9.56 -8.11
N ILE A 15 1.77 9.27 -9.43
CA ILE A 15 2.27 10.22 -10.42
C ILE A 15 1.41 11.49 -10.41
N ALA A 16 0.08 11.36 -10.35
CA ALA A 16 -0.82 12.51 -10.32
C ALA A 16 -0.54 13.40 -9.10
N ILE A 17 -0.33 12.80 -7.93
CA ILE A 17 -0.02 13.52 -6.70
C ILE A 17 1.34 14.24 -6.81
N GLU A 18 2.35 13.57 -7.34
CA GLU A 18 3.68 14.14 -7.45
C GLU A 18 3.78 15.26 -8.48
N LEU A 19 2.93 15.24 -9.51
CA LEU A 19 2.89 16.30 -10.52
C LEU A 19 2.02 17.50 -10.11
N ASP A 20 1.24 17.35 -9.04
CA ASP A 20 0.37 18.44 -8.58
C ASP A 20 1.11 19.32 -7.57
N ASP A 21 1.54 20.49 -8.03
CA ASP A 21 2.26 21.47 -7.20
C ASP A 21 1.42 21.99 -6.03
N ASN A 22 0.11 21.82 -6.07
CA ASN A 22 -0.79 22.24 -5.01
C ASN A 22 -1.09 21.12 -4.01
N CYS A 23 -0.64 19.90 -4.29
CA CYS A 23 -0.85 18.76 -3.41
C CYS A 23 0.16 18.81 -2.27
N LYS A 24 -0.35 18.90 -1.05
CA LYS A 24 0.50 18.90 0.13
C LYS A 24 0.74 17.47 0.59
N ILE A 25 2.02 17.12 0.81
CA ILE A 25 2.38 15.85 1.41
C ILE A 25 2.08 15.95 2.91
N VAL A 26 1.27 15.03 3.42
CA VAL A 26 0.84 15.06 4.82
C VAL A 26 1.39 13.87 5.60
N PRO A 27 1.54 14.01 6.93
CA PRO A 27 2.00 12.90 7.78
C PRO A 27 1.02 11.74 7.81
N LEU A 28 1.56 10.52 8.02
CA LEU A 28 0.76 9.30 8.12
C LEU A 28 -0.34 9.40 9.17
N LYS A 29 -0.06 9.99 10.33
CA LYS A 29 -1.04 10.07 11.39
C LYS A 29 -2.28 10.87 11.00
N LYS A 30 -2.14 11.82 10.08
CA LYS A 30 -3.29 12.57 9.54
C LYS A 30 -4.10 11.75 8.56
N LYS A 31 -3.53 10.66 8.05
CA LYS A 31 -4.20 9.71 7.15
C LYS A 31 -4.76 8.50 7.89
N ALA A 32 -4.57 8.43 9.21
CA ALA A 32 -4.93 7.23 9.99
C ALA A 32 -6.41 6.86 9.84
N ASP A 33 -7.31 7.84 9.90
CA ASP A 33 -8.75 7.56 9.82
C ASP A 33 -9.13 7.04 8.42
N VAL A 34 -8.61 7.67 7.36
CA VAL A 34 -8.90 7.21 6.00
C VAL A 34 -8.28 5.83 5.75
N LEU A 35 -7.10 5.58 6.27
CA LEU A 35 -6.45 4.27 6.14
C LEU A 35 -7.23 3.18 6.88
N ARG A 36 -7.75 3.49 8.06
CA ARG A 36 -8.59 2.56 8.83
C ARG A 36 -9.86 2.25 8.05
N GLN A 37 -10.50 3.26 7.46
CA GLN A 37 -11.68 3.07 6.65
C GLN A 37 -11.38 2.22 5.42
N LEU A 38 -10.30 2.52 4.69
CA LEU A 38 -9.90 1.75 3.51
C LEU A 38 -9.61 0.29 3.87
N LYS A 39 -8.95 0.06 5.00
CA LYS A 39 -8.66 -1.31 5.45
C LYS A 39 -9.97 -2.08 5.68
N SER A 40 -10.99 -1.43 6.23
CA SER A 40 -12.30 -2.07 6.45
C SER A 40 -13.04 -2.35 5.14
N GLU A 41 -12.70 -1.67 4.05
CA GLU A 41 -13.32 -1.84 2.76
C GLU A 41 -12.69 -2.96 1.92
N ILE A 42 -11.62 -3.59 2.40
CA ILE A 42 -11.00 -4.72 1.69
C ILE A 42 -11.93 -5.93 1.83
N GLU A 43 -12.57 -6.29 0.73
CA GLU A 43 -13.45 -7.45 0.69
C GLU A 43 -12.66 -8.72 0.34
N PRO A 44 -13.09 -9.90 0.85
CA PRO A 44 -12.38 -11.15 0.57
C PRO A 44 -12.28 -11.52 -0.91
N VAL A 45 -13.21 -11.05 -1.73
CA VAL A 45 -13.27 -11.39 -3.16
C VAL A 45 -12.60 -10.32 -4.01
N ASP A 46 -12.76 -9.05 -3.65
CA ASP A 46 -12.20 -7.94 -4.40
C ASP A 46 -11.81 -6.79 -3.47
N GLY A 47 -10.53 -6.47 -3.44
CA GLY A 47 -10.01 -5.37 -2.65
C GLY A 47 -9.04 -4.51 -3.44
N LYS A 48 -9.01 -4.64 -4.78
CA LYS A 48 -8.02 -3.97 -5.61
C LYS A 48 -8.01 -2.46 -5.43
N LEU A 49 -9.19 -1.84 -5.42
CA LEU A 49 -9.28 -0.39 -5.27
C LEU A 49 -8.84 0.05 -3.87
N ALA A 50 -9.34 -0.60 -2.83
CA ALA A 50 -8.97 -0.25 -1.45
C ALA A 50 -7.47 -0.45 -1.21
N VAL A 51 -6.90 -1.55 -1.67
CA VAL A 51 -5.47 -1.84 -1.53
C VAL A 51 -4.63 -0.81 -2.28
N SER A 52 -5.01 -0.46 -3.52
CA SER A 52 -4.26 0.54 -4.29
C SER A 52 -4.33 1.92 -3.63
N GLU A 53 -5.46 2.30 -3.07
CA GLU A 53 -5.59 3.57 -2.35
C GLU A 53 -4.77 3.58 -1.06
N ILE A 54 -4.72 2.46 -0.33
CA ILE A 54 -3.86 2.32 0.85
C ILE A 54 -2.39 2.50 0.47
N LEU A 55 -1.94 1.82 -0.59
CA LEU A 55 -0.57 1.94 -1.07
C LEU A 55 -0.24 3.38 -1.47
N THR A 56 -1.12 4.03 -2.21
CA THR A 56 -0.95 5.41 -2.61
C THR A 56 -0.83 6.34 -1.39
N ALA A 57 -1.74 6.20 -0.44
CA ALA A 57 -1.75 7.04 0.76
C ALA A 57 -0.46 6.89 1.57
N ILE A 58 0.00 5.65 1.76
CA ILE A 58 1.21 5.37 2.53
C ILE A 58 2.46 5.88 1.79
N MET A 59 2.59 5.54 0.51
CA MET A 59 3.80 5.88 -0.26
C MET A 59 3.96 7.38 -0.50
N THR A 60 2.88 8.15 -0.44
CA THR A 60 2.92 9.61 -0.60
C THR A 60 2.88 10.37 0.73
N SER A 61 3.05 9.68 1.85
CA SER A 61 3.11 10.35 3.16
C SER A 61 4.49 10.96 3.40
N SER A 62 4.55 11.98 4.27
CA SER A 62 5.80 12.70 4.52
C SER A 62 6.88 11.82 5.13
N GLU A 63 6.53 10.90 6.02
CA GLU A 63 7.51 10.00 6.65
C GLU A 63 8.12 9.03 5.64
N ILE A 64 7.30 8.49 4.74
CA ILE A 64 7.77 7.55 3.73
C ILE A 64 8.61 8.29 2.68
N GLU A 65 8.18 9.46 2.24
CA GLU A 65 8.95 10.30 1.31
C GLU A 65 10.32 10.65 1.89
N ALA A 66 10.40 10.94 3.19
CA ALA A 66 11.64 11.30 3.86
C ALA A 66 12.51 10.10 4.25
N SER A 67 11.96 8.88 4.25
CA SER A 67 12.71 7.69 4.68
C SER A 67 13.84 7.38 3.70
N GLN A 68 14.98 6.94 4.24
CA GLN A 68 16.13 6.55 3.43
C GLN A 68 16.27 5.03 3.32
N THR A 69 15.65 4.30 4.25
CA THR A 69 15.68 2.83 4.28
C THR A 69 14.29 2.29 4.50
N TRP A 70 14.10 1.02 4.12
CA TRP A 70 12.83 0.36 4.40
C TRP A 70 12.56 0.29 5.91
N GLU A 71 13.58 0.09 6.71
CA GLU A 71 13.42 -0.01 8.17
C GLU A 71 12.83 1.27 8.76
N GLU A 72 13.24 2.43 8.25
CA GLU A 72 12.64 3.71 8.67
C GLU A 72 11.17 3.79 8.24
N ALA A 73 10.88 3.40 7.01
CA ALA A 73 9.51 3.39 6.49
C ALA A 73 8.64 2.42 7.29
N GLU A 74 9.15 1.22 7.56
CA GLU A 74 8.43 0.22 8.33
C GLU A 74 8.07 0.72 9.72
N THR A 75 9.02 1.36 10.40
CA THR A 75 8.78 1.94 11.72
C THR A 75 7.67 2.97 11.70
N ALA A 76 7.66 3.84 10.68
CA ALA A 76 6.62 4.84 10.52
C ALA A 76 5.25 4.21 10.30
N ILE A 77 5.18 3.18 9.45
CA ILE A 77 3.91 2.49 9.18
C ILE A 77 3.41 1.77 10.43
N GLN A 78 4.30 1.08 11.13
CA GLN A 78 3.95 0.36 12.37
C GLN A 78 3.45 1.29 13.46
N SER A 79 3.90 2.54 13.48
CA SER A 79 3.47 3.52 14.48
C SER A 79 1.98 3.86 14.40
N LEU A 80 1.33 3.55 13.27
CA LEU A 80 -0.11 3.74 13.10
C LEU A 80 -0.95 2.70 13.85
N ASN A 81 -0.37 1.55 14.20
CA ASN A 81 -1.07 0.42 14.82
C ASN A 81 -2.25 -0.10 13.97
N LEU A 82 -2.16 0.06 12.65
CA LEU A 82 -3.18 -0.39 11.70
C LEU A 82 -2.72 -1.59 10.88
N PHE A 83 -1.43 -1.65 10.56
CA PHE A 83 -0.85 -2.67 9.68
C PHE A 83 0.27 -3.36 10.45
N ASP A 84 -0.02 -4.52 11.01
CA ASP A 84 0.89 -5.22 11.91
C ASP A 84 1.16 -6.67 11.48
N THR A 85 0.67 -7.07 10.30
CA THR A 85 0.83 -8.45 9.84
C THR A 85 1.91 -8.56 8.77
N PRO A 86 2.61 -9.72 8.70
CA PRO A 86 3.63 -9.91 7.66
C PRO A 86 3.13 -9.74 6.23
N PRO A 87 1.94 -10.24 5.82
CA PRO A 87 1.48 -10.01 4.45
C PRO A 87 1.33 -8.53 4.09
N GLU A 88 0.81 -7.72 5.00
CA GLU A 88 0.69 -6.29 4.77
C GLU A 88 2.06 -5.63 4.63
N MET A 89 2.97 -5.93 5.55
CA MET A 89 4.30 -5.35 5.53
C MET A 89 5.12 -5.79 4.31
N ASP A 90 4.97 -7.04 3.89
CA ASP A 90 5.64 -7.54 2.68
C ASP A 90 5.15 -6.81 1.43
N LEU A 91 3.83 -6.56 1.35
CA LEU A 91 3.24 -5.81 0.24
C LEU A 91 3.79 -4.39 0.19
N PHE A 92 3.84 -3.70 1.33
CA PHE A 92 4.34 -2.33 1.41
C PHE A 92 5.82 -2.27 1.04
N ARG A 93 6.61 -3.24 1.52
CA ARG A 93 8.04 -3.30 1.24
C ARG A 93 8.31 -3.49 -0.26
N LEU A 94 7.55 -4.36 -0.90
CA LEU A 94 7.72 -4.61 -2.33
C LEU A 94 7.47 -3.33 -3.14
N VAL A 95 6.38 -2.63 -2.86
CA VAL A 95 6.04 -1.40 -3.57
C VAL A 95 7.05 -0.29 -3.26
N TYR A 96 7.46 -0.17 -2.00
CA TYR A 96 8.48 0.80 -1.59
C TYR A 96 9.77 0.61 -2.38
N ALA A 97 10.26 -0.63 -2.47
CA ALA A 97 11.49 -0.93 -3.19
C ALA A 97 11.35 -0.62 -4.68
N GLN A 98 10.22 -0.95 -5.28
CA GLN A 98 9.99 -0.68 -6.70
C GLN A 98 10.03 0.83 -6.98
N LEU A 99 9.37 1.62 -6.15
CA LEU A 99 9.33 3.08 -6.31
C LEU A 99 10.71 3.72 -6.14
N ARG A 100 11.58 3.13 -5.33
CA ARG A 100 12.91 3.67 -5.03
C ARG A 100 14.01 3.22 -5.97
N THR A 101 13.79 2.14 -6.72
CA THR A 101 14.83 1.56 -7.57
C THR A 101 14.50 1.65 -9.05
N THR A 102 13.36 1.11 -9.46
CA THR A 102 13.01 0.96 -10.88
C THR A 102 11.61 1.50 -11.16
N PHE A 103 11.33 2.68 -10.67
CA PHE A 103 10.03 3.36 -10.60
C PHE A 103 9.04 2.99 -11.71
N LEU A 104 9.42 3.14 -12.99
CA LEU A 104 8.53 2.83 -14.11
C LEU A 104 8.92 1.54 -14.87
N GLU A 105 10.05 0.92 -14.53
CA GLU A 105 10.52 -0.28 -15.19
C GLU A 105 9.99 -1.51 -14.44
N VAL A 106 8.81 -1.95 -14.82
CA VAL A 106 8.10 -3.04 -14.15
C VAL A 106 8.31 -4.33 -14.93
N ASP A 107 8.86 -5.36 -14.28
CA ASP A 107 8.99 -6.67 -14.90
C ASP A 107 7.87 -7.62 -14.46
N VAL A 108 7.82 -8.78 -15.15
CA VAL A 108 6.79 -9.79 -14.87
C VAL A 108 6.93 -10.35 -13.45
N GLY A 109 8.16 -10.49 -12.96
CA GLY A 109 8.41 -11.00 -11.62
C GLY A 109 7.81 -10.11 -10.55
N PHE A 110 7.98 -8.78 -10.67
CA PHE A 110 7.37 -7.82 -9.75
C PHE A 110 5.84 -7.95 -9.75
N ILE A 111 5.24 -8.00 -10.95
CA ILE A 111 3.78 -8.07 -11.07
C ILE A 111 3.24 -9.37 -10.46
N HIS A 112 3.92 -10.50 -10.66
CA HIS A 112 3.53 -11.78 -10.07
C HIS A 112 3.63 -11.73 -8.54
N GLU A 113 4.73 -11.20 -8.02
CA GLU A 113 4.92 -11.09 -6.57
C GLU A 113 3.88 -10.16 -5.94
N LEU A 114 3.62 -9.03 -6.59
CA LEU A 114 2.59 -8.09 -6.13
C LEU A 114 1.22 -8.76 -6.07
N GLY A 115 0.86 -9.50 -7.11
CA GLY A 115 -0.40 -10.25 -7.15
C GLY A 115 -0.48 -11.28 -6.04
N TYR A 116 0.60 -12.01 -5.79
CA TYR A 116 0.66 -13.01 -4.72
C TYR A 116 0.47 -12.37 -3.35
N LEU A 117 1.18 -11.28 -3.07
CA LEU A 117 1.07 -10.57 -1.80
C LEU A 117 -0.31 -9.92 -1.63
N TYR A 118 -0.87 -9.40 -2.71
CA TYR A 118 -2.24 -8.88 -2.71
C TYR A 118 -3.23 -9.96 -2.28
N LEU A 119 -3.12 -11.18 -2.84
CA LEU A 119 -3.99 -12.29 -2.48
C LEU A 119 -3.83 -12.69 -1.01
N ASN A 120 -2.62 -12.61 -0.47
CA ASN A 120 -2.40 -12.88 0.94
C ASN A 120 -3.11 -11.84 1.83
N VAL A 121 -3.11 -10.58 1.43
CA VAL A 121 -3.84 -9.53 2.15
C VAL A 121 -5.35 -9.79 2.11
N LEU A 122 -5.88 -10.22 0.95
CA LEU A 122 -7.29 -10.61 0.86
C LEU A 122 -7.62 -11.80 1.77
N SER A 123 -6.74 -12.79 1.83
CA SER A 123 -6.94 -13.95 2.71
C SER A 123 -7.05 -13.54 4.18
N MET A 124 -6.30 -12.55 4.59
CA MET A 124 -6.41 -12.00 5.93
C MET A 124 -7.75 -11.33 6.18
N ALA A 125 -8.32 -10.68 5.16
CA ALA A 125 -9.66 -10.10 5.27
C ALA A 125 -10.71 -11.19 5.50
N VAL A 126 -10.57 -12.36 4.85
CA VAL A 126 -11.44 -13.51 5.09
C VAL A 126 -11.35 -13.94 6.56
N ILE A 127 -10.15 -14.13 7.07
CA ILE A 127 -9.92 -14.55 8.45
C ILE A 127 -10.54 -13.55 9.43
N ARG A 128 -10.32 -12.27 9.19
CA ARG A 128 -10.86 -11.19 10.02
C ARG A 128 -12.39 -11.23 10.06
N ASN A 129 -13.02 -11.42 8.89
CA ASN A 129 -14.48 -11.49 8.81
C ASN A 129 -15.04 -12.71 9.53
N LEU A 130 -14.36 -13.85 9.44
CA LEU A 130 -14.77 -15.07 10.17
C LEU A 130 -14.71 -14.87 11.68
N ARG A 131 -13.73 -14.11 12.18
CA ARG A 131 -13.59 -13.84 13.61
C ARG A 131 -14.66 -12.89 14.15
N GLN A 132 -15.23 -12.05 13.28
CA GLN A 132 -16.28 -11.10 13.67
C GLN A 132 -17.67 -11.71 13.66
N HIS A 133 -17.81 -12.90 13.11
CA HIS A 133 -19.05 -13.66 13.05
C HIS A 133 -18.93 -14.98 13.84
#